data_10bfd60fb3cb88120830f72994af0bd9
#
_entry.id   10bfd60fb3cb88120830f72994af0bd9
#
_cell.length_a   1.000
_cell.length_b   1.000
_cell.length_c   1.000
_cell.angle_alpha   90.00
_cell.angle_beta   90.00
_cell.angle_gamma   90.00
#
_symmetry.space_group_name_H-M   'P 1'
#
loop_
_entity.id
_entity.type
_entity.pdbx_description
1 polymer ?
#
loop_
_entity_poly.entity_id
_entity_poly.type
_entity_poly.pdbx_seq_one_letter_code
_entity_poly.pdbx_strand_id
1 'polypeptide(L)'
;VGERGVRLSGGQQQRVAIARALLADPRILILDEATSSLDSESEAFIQDGLKALRRGRTTFVIAHRLSTIQSADQILVLEGGQIVERGTHAELLGLGGRYRQLYDKQHRFELDQFVNPGEDFTPEPPKPDVPAPPRRSSARSL
;
A
#
# COMPACT_ATOMS: atom_id res chain seq x y z
N VAL A 1 -12.34 19.90 16.37
CA VAL A 1 -12.34 21.15 15.62
C VAL A 1 -12.86 22.23 16.57
N GLY A 2 -12.01 23.07 17.10
CA GLY A 2 -12.29 24.10 18.11
C GLY A 2 -11.24 24.09 19.20
N GLU A 3 -11.03 25.17 19.92
CA GLU A 3 -9.98 25.38 20.93
C GLU A 3 -9.94 24.36 22.09
N ARG A 4 -10.94 23.49 22.20
CA ARG A 4 -10.99 22.32 23.11
C ARG A 4 -11.37 21.04 22.37
N GLY A 5 -10.86 20.86 21.13
CA GLY A 5 -11.29 19.83 20.21
C GLY A 5 -11.21 18.41 20.76
N VAL A 6 -12.35 17.74 20.78
CA VAL A 6 -12.39 16.27 20.88
C VAL A 6 -11.56 15.70 19.72
N ARG A 7 -10.56 14.88 20.00
CA ARG A 7 -9.77 14.20 18.97
C ARG A 7 -10.69 13.25 18.21
N LEU A 8 -10.86 13.51 16.93
CA LEU A 8 -11.56 12.61 16.03
C LEU A 8 -10.78 11.31 15.90
N SER A 9 -11.47 10.17 15.84
CA SER A 9 -10.85 8.90 15.47
C SER A 9 -10.34 8.95 14.01
N GLY A 10 -9.41 8.08 13.65
CA GLY A 10 -8.87 8.01 12.28
C GLY A 10 -9.98 7.87 11.22
N GLY A 11 -10.98 7.02 11.46
CA GLY A 11 -12.14 6.87 10.58
C GLY A 11 -13.02 8.11 10.49
N GLN A 12 -13.19 8.84 11.59
CA GLN A 12 -13.93 10.11 11.58
C GLN A 12 -13.18 11.19 10.79
N GLN A 13 -11.86 11.29 10.95
CA GLN A 13 -11.03 12.22 10.18
C GLN A 13 -11.12 11.93 8.68
N GLN A 14 -11.09 10.66 8.29
CA GLN A 14 -11.17 10.23 6.89
C GLN A 14 -12.56 10.53 6.29
N ARG A 15 -13.65 10.30 7.04
CA ARG A 15 -15.01 10.69 6.61
C ARG A 15 -15.13 12.19 6.39
N VAL A 16 -14.57 13.01 7.27
CA VAL A 16 -14.54 14.47 7.10
C VAL A 16 -13.75 14.87 5.86
N ALA A 17 -12.59 14.23 5.60
CA ALA A 17 -11.79 14.49 4.41
C ALA A 17 -12.56 14.15 3.11
N ILE A 18 -13.25 13.00 3.08
CA ILE A 18 -14.13 12.62 1.95
C ILE A 18 -15.25 13.61 1.75
N ALA A 19 -15.94 14.01 2.81
CA ALA A 19 -17.01 14.99 2.74
C ALA A 19 -16.53 16.35 2.19
N ARG A 20 -15.36 16.81 2.62
CA ARG A 20 -14.72 18.03 2.09
C ARG A 20 -14.39 17.90 0.60
N ALA A 21 -13.87 16.76 0.17
CA ALA A 21 -13.57 16.51 -1.23
C ALA A 21 -14.85 16.47 -2.10
N LEU A 22 -15.95 15.89 -1.58
CA LEU A 22 -17.25 15.89 -2.25
C LEU A 22 -17.80 17.31 -2.43
N LEU A 23 -17.71 18.13 -1.39
CA LEU A 23 -18.19 19.53 -1.43
C LEU A 23 -17.37 20.40 -2.40
N ALA A 24 -16.08 20.13 -2.52
CA ALA A 24 -15.20 20.87 -3.44
C ALA A 24 -15.43 20.50 -4.92
N ASP A 25 -16.08 19.37 -5.19
CA ASP A 25 -16.41 18.85 -6.52
C ASP A 25 -15.28 18.95 -7.55
N PRO A 26 -14.07 18.41 -7.26
CA PRO A 26 -12.92 18.53 -8.14
C PRO A 26 -13.07 17.61 -9.36
N ARG A 27 -12.53 18.04 -10.52
CA ARG A 27 -12.45 17.19 -11.72
C ARG A 27 -11.35 16.15 -11.65
N ILE A 28 -10.28 16.44 -10.91
CA ILE A 28 -9.12 15.55 -10.69
C ILE A 28 -9.03 15.26 -9.20
N LEU A 29 -8.91 14.00 -8.87
CA LEU A 29 -8.81 13.52 -7.50
C LEU A 29 -7.50 12.74 -7.32
N ILE A 30 -6.81 12.98 -6.21
CA ILE A 30 -5.64 12.20 -5.82
C ILE A 30 -5.96 11.56 -4.47
N LEU A 31 -5.93 10.22 -4.44
CA LEU A 31 -6.18 9.43 -3.25
C LEU A 31 -4.88 8.72 -2.85
N ASP A 32 -4.47 8.94 -1.60
CA ASP A 32 -3.44 8.13 -0.95
C ASP A 32 -4.12 7.13 -0.02
N GLU A 33 -4.05 5.85 -0.37
CA GLU A 33 -4.82 4.78 0.28
C GLU A 33 -4.10 4.25 1.52
N ALA A 34 -3.77 5.12 2.47
CA ALA A 34 -3.25 4.72 3.77
C ALA A 34 -4.40 4.37 4.74
N THR A 35 -4.92 3.13 4.68
CA THR A 35 -6.06 2.69 5.51
C THR A 35 -5.70 1.67 6.59
N SER A 36 -4.50 1.70 7.14
CA SER A 36 -3.92 0.62 7.94
C SER A 36 -4.50 0.43 9.35
N SER A 37 -5.60 1.08 9.77
CA SER A 37 -6.11 0.94 11.15
C SER A 37 -7.57 1.31 11.35
N LEU A 38 -8.45 0.90 10.43
CA LEU A 38 -9.89 1.14 10.57
C LEU A 38 -10.60 -0.16 10.94
N ASP A 39 -11.62 -0.04 11.82
CA ASP A 39 -12.56 -1.12 12.06
C ASP A 39 -13.37 -1.44 10.79
N SER A 40 -13.79 -2.69 10.61
CA SER A 40 -14.41 -3.19 9.38
C SER A 40 -15.66 -2.41 8.97
N GLU A 41 -16.45 -1.94 9.95
CA GLU A 41 -17.67 -1.15 9.68
C GLU A 41 -17.34 0.24 9.14
N SER A 42 -16.41 0.94 9.77
CA SER A 42 -15.91 2.25 9.30
C SER A 42 -15.27 2.14 7.93
N GLU A 43 -14.58 1.04 7.65
CA GLU A 43 -13.97 0.78 6.35
C GLU A 43 -15.02 0.66 5.23
N ALA A 44 -16.11 -0.07 5.43
CA ALA A 44 -17.17 -0.21 4.43
C ALA A 44 -17.78 1.15 4.05
N PHE A 45 -18.10 1.98 5.03
CA PHE A 45 -18.61 3.34 4.78
C PHE A 45 -17.62 4.22 4.01
N ILE A 46 -16.34 4.12 4.33
CA ILE A 46 -15.28 4.87 3.63
C ILE A 46 -15.16 4.40 2.19
N GLN A 47 -15.17 3.10 1.93
CA GLN A 47 -15.09 2.55 0.58
C GLN A 47 -16.28 2.99 -0.28
N ASP A 48 -17.48 3.02 0.26
CA ASP A 48 -18.66 3.51 -0.47
C ASP A 48 -18.57 5.01 -0.75
N GLY A 49 -18.10 5.80 0.20
CA GLY A 49 -17.82 7.21 0.00
C GLY A 49 -16.78 7.46 -1.10
N LEU A 50 -15.70 6.68 -1.12
CA LEU A 50 -14.66 6.75 -2.14
C LEU A 50 -15.18 6.34 -3.52
N LYS A 51 -16.03 5.30 -3.62
CA LYS A 51 -16.69 4.94 -4.88
C LYS A 51 -17.56 6.07 -5.42
N ALA A 52 -18.36 6.71 -4.56
CA ALA A 52 -19.16 7.85 -4.95
C ALA A 52 -18.29 9.04 -5.41
N LEU A 53 -17.18 9.28 -4.71
CA LEU A 53 -16.25 10.37 -5.03
C LEU A 53 -15.54 10.17 -6.37
N ARG A 54 -15.23 8.92 -6.78
CA ARG A 54 -14.57 8.61 -8.06
C ARG A 54 -15.46 8.79 -9.29
N ARG A 55 -16.79 8.70 -9.15
CA ARG A 55 -17.71 8.73 -10.31
C ARG A 55 -17.58 10.03 -11.09
N GLY A 56 -17.36 9.89 -12.42
CA GLY A 56 -17.28 11.01 -13.35
C GLY A 56 -16.03 11.90 -13.20
N ARG A 57 -14.98 11.39 -12.54
CA ARG A 57 -13.74 12.14 -12.29
C ARG A 57 -12.52 11.36 -12.72
N THR A 58 -11.47 12.07 -13.11
CA THR A 58 -10.14 11.48 -13.26
C THR A 58 -9.53 11.29 -11.87
N THR A 59 -9.26 10.04 -11.51
CA THR A 59 -8.76 9.70 -10.16
C THR A 59 -7.40 9.03 -10.25
N PHE A 60 -6.41 9.61 -9.58
CA PHE A 60 -5.12 8.97 -9.32
C PHE A 60 -5.16 8.35 -7.92
N VAL A 61 -4.79 7.08 -7.82
CA VAL A 61 -4.77 6.36 -6.54
C VAL A 61 -3.36 5.82 -6.30
N ILE A 62 -2.79 6.16 -5.16
CA ILE A 62 -1.60 5.48 -4.64
C ILE A 62 -2.14 4.25 -3.91
N ALA A 63 -2.13 3.10 -4.59
CA ALA A 63 -2.81 1.91 -4.14
C ALA A 63 -1.91 1.01 -3.30
N HIS A 64 -2.43 0.59 -2.14
CA HIS A 64 -1.80 -0.37 -1.24
C HIS A 64 -2.57 -1.69 -1.15
N ARG A 65 -3.74 -1.79 -1.79
CA ARG A 65 -4.59 -3.00 -1.82
C ARG A 65 -4.71 -3.55 -3.22
N LEU A 66 -4.63 -4.87 -3.33
CA LEU A 66 -4.76 -5.56 -4.62
C LEU A 66 -6.11 -5.30 -5.30
N SER A 67 -7.20 -5.24 -4.54
CA SER A 67 -8.54 -4.95 -5.07
C SER A 67 -8.63 -3.59 -5.76
N THR A 68 -7.96 -2.58 -5.21
CA THR A 68 -7.87 -1.24 -5.82
C THR A 68 -7.07 -1.28 -7.11
N ILE A 69 -5.92 -1.97 -7.09
CA ILE A 69 -5.05 -2.11 -8.27
C ILE A 69 -5.77 -2.84 -9.40
N GLN A 70 -6.45 -3.96 -9.09
CA GLN A 70 -7.17 -4.76 -10.08
C GLN A 70 -8.33 -4.03 -10.74
N SER A 71 -8.98 -3.11 -10.00
CA SER A 71 -10.13 -2.34 -10.48
C SER A 71 -9.76 -1.05 -11.22
N ALA A 72 -8.48 -0.73 -11.36
CA ALA A 72 -8.03 0.47 -12.06
C ALA A 72 -8.15 0.31 -13.58
N ASP A 73 -8.59 1.37 -14.26
CA ASP A 73 -8.64 1.42 -15.73
C ASP A 73 -7.23 1.42 -16.34
N GLN A 74 -6.27 2.01 -15.64
CA GLN A 74 -4.86 2.05 -16.02
C GLN A 74 -3.97 2.02 -14.79
N ILE A 75 -2.91 1.23 -14.87
CA ILE A 75 -1.87 1.12 -13.84
C ILE A 75 -0.58 1.74 -14.39
N LEU A 76 0.09 2.53 -13.57
CA LEU A 76 1.40 3.11 -13.84
C LEU A 76 2.38 2.56 -12.81
N VAL A 77 3.43 1.90 -13.26
CA VAL A 77 4.53 1.44 -12.40
C VAL A 77 5.64 2.46 -12.45
N LEU A 78 5.98 3.02 -11.28
CA LEU A 78 7.04 4.02 -11.15
C LEU A 78 8.27 3.39 -10.50
N GLU A 79 9.44 3.63 -11.09
CA GLU A 79 10.72 3.23 -10.53
C GLU A 79 11.77 4.32 -10.84
N GLY A 80 12.50 4.77 -9.82
CA GLY A 80 13.48 5.84 -9.98
C GLY A 80 12.91 7.15 -10.54
N GLY A 81 11.64 7.47 -10.26
CA GLY A 81 10.96 8.66 -10.76
C GLY A 81 10.47 8.57 -12.22
N GLN A 82 10.59 7.41 -12.86
CA GLN A 82 10.15 7.15 -14.23
C GLN A 82 9.03 6.12 -14.28
N ILE A 83 8.14 6.25 -15.27
CA ILE A 83 7.13 5.24 -15.56
C ILE A 83 7.82 4.13 -16.36
N VAL A 84 8.02 2.96 -15.73
CA VAL A 84 8.68 1.80 -16.36
C VAL A 84 7.70 0.85 -17.04
N GLU A 85 6.45 0.78 -16.54
CA GLU A 85 5.38 -0.01 -17.15
C GLU A 85 4.05 0.74 -17.06
N ARG A 86 3.18 0.47 -18.03
CA ARG A 86 1.86 1.07 -18.11
C ARG A 86 0.89 0.12 -18.81
N GLY A 87 -0.32 -0.08 -18.24
CA GLY A 87 -1.35 -0.93 -18.84
C GLY A 87 -2.46 -1.27 -17.84
N THR A 88 -3.33 -2.18 -18.22
CA THR A 88 -4.33 -2.79 -17.34
C THR A 88 -3.70 -3.90 -16.49
N HIS A 89 -4.40 -4.33 -15.46
CA HIS A 89 -3.98 -5.44 -14.61
C HIS A 89 -3.62 -6.70 -15.42
N ALA A 90 -4.50 -7.10 -16.35
CA ALA A 90 -4.32 -8.31 -17.16
C ALA A 90 -3.11 -8.20 -18.08
N GLU A 91 -2.95 -7.06 -18.77
CA GLU A 91 -1.82 -6.81 -19.65
C GLU A 91 -0.49 -6.88 -18.91
N LEU A 92 -0.40 -6.18 -17.78
CA LEU A 92 0.85 -6.11 -17.01
C LEU A 92 1.21 -7.44 -16.32
N LEU A 93 0.22 -8.24 -15.92
CA LEU A 93 0.48 -9.60 -15.45
C LEU A 93 1.03 -10.48 -16.57
N GLY A 94 0.49 -10.35 -17.79
CA GLY A 94 0.94 -11.10 -18.96
C GLY A 94 2.36 -10.76 -19.40
N LEU A 95 2.79 -9.50 -19.20
CA LEU A 95 4.16 -9.08 -19.50
C LEU A 95 5.22 -9.72 -18.59
N GLY A 96 4.84 -10.14 -17.39
CA GLY A 96 5.78 -10.77 -16.44
C GLY A 96 6.88 -9.83 -15.92
N GLY A 97 6.72 -8.53 -16.06
CA GLY A 97 7.71 -7.51 -15.74
C GLY A 97 7.73 -7.07 -14.26
N ARG A 98 8.01 -5.79 -14.05
CA ARG A 98 8.12 -5.20 -12.70
C ARG A 98 6.79 -5.23 -11.94
N TYR A 99 5.69 -4.94 -12.64
CA TYR A 99 4.35 -5.04 -12.07
C TYR A 99 4.07 -6.42 -11.47
N ARG A 100 4.37 -7.49 -12.21
CA ARG A 100 4.16 -8.87 -11.75
C ARG A 100 4.92 -9.17 -10.47
N GLN A 101 6.18 -8.73 -10.37
CA GLN A 101 6.99 -8.91 -9.17
C GLN A 101 6.40 -8.20 -7.95
N LEU A 102 5.93 -6.96 -8.12
CA LEU A 102 5.28 -6.18 -7.08
C LEU A 102 3.94 -6.80 -6.66
N TYR A 103 3.15 -7.23 -7.64
CA TYR A 103 1.88 -7.90 -7.41
C TYR A 103 2.04 -9.20 -6.61
N ASP A 104 2.95 -10.08 -7.01
CA ASP A 104 3.21 -11.35 -6.32
C ASP A 104 3.70 -11.13 -4.88
N LYS A 105 4.50 -10.08 -4.65
CA LYS A 105 4.94 -9.69 -3.30
C LYS A 105 3.77 -9.21 -2.43
N GLN A 106 2.93 -8.33 -2.97
CA GLN A 106 1.76 -7.80 -2.26
C GLN A 106 0.74 -8.91 -1.98
N HIS A 107 0.51 -9.81 -2.93
CA HIS A 107 -0.40 -10.94 -2.77
C HIS A 107 0.03 -11.87 -1.63
N ARG A 108 1.33 -12.18 -1.52
CA ARG A 108 1.85 -12.97 -0.40
C ARG A 108 1.63 -12.25 0.92
N PHE A 109 1.93 -10.96 0.98
CA PHE A 109 1.73 -10.15 2.19
C PHE A 109 0.27 -10.14 2.64
N GLU A 110 -0.70 -9.95 1.74
CA GLU A 110 -2.13 -10.00 2.07
C GLU A 110 -2.58 -11.40 2.53
N LEU A 111 -2.04 -12.47 1.92
CA LEU A 111 -2.30 -13.84 2.35
C LEU A 111 -1.74 -14.12 3.75
N ASP A 112 -0.51 -13.72 4.03
CA ASP A 112 0.13 -13.92 5.33
C ASP A 112 -0.62 -13.19 6.45
N GLN A 113 -1.08 -11.97 6.20
CA GLN A 113 -1.94 -11.24 7.14
C GLN A 113 -3.28 -11.94 7.40
N PHE A 114 -3.84 -12.61 6.40
CA PHE A 114 -5.10 -13.33 6.53
C PHE A 114 -4.94 -14.64 7.33
N VAL A 115 -3.84 -15.36 7.14
CA VAL A 115 -3.56 -16.66 7.80
C VAL A 115 -3.07 -16.48 9.23
N ASN A 116 -2.25 -15.44 9.50
CA ASN A 116 -1.63 -15.17 10.81
C ASN A 116 -1.90 -13.73 11.26
N PRO A 117 -3.13 -13.38 11.61
CA PRO A 117 -3.45 -12.03 12.05
C PRO A 117 -2.76 -11.72 13.38
N GLY A 118 -1.80 -10.80 13.37
CA GLY A 118 -1.06 -10.35 14.57
C GLY A 118 0.43 -10.64 14.58
N GLU A 119 0.98 -11.33 13.60
CA GLU A 119 2.43 -11.41 13.41
C GLU A 119 2.95 -10.19 12.64
N ASP A 120 4.12 -9.68 13.05
CA ASP A 120 4.80 -8.59 12.35
C ASP A 120 5.61 -9.17 11.18
N PHE A 121 5.07 -9.05 9.95
CA PHE A 121 5.72 -9.51 8.72
C PHE A 121 6.66 -8.46 8.11
N THR A 122 7.05 -7.42 8.86
CA THR A 122 8.08 -6.49 8.38
C THR A 122 9.38 -7.25 8.12
N PRO A 123 9.95 -7.21 6.91
CA PRO A 123 11.21 -7.89 6.64
C PRO A 123 12.29 -7.37 7.60
N GLU A 124 12.91 -8.26 8.38
CA GLU A 124 14.07 -7.86 9.17
C GLU A 124 15.09 -7.18 8.26
N PRO A 125 15.67 -6.05 8.68
CA PRO A 125 16.78 -5.45 7.96
C PRO A 125 17.92 -6.48 7.85
N PRO A 126 18.66 -6.53 6.75
CA PRO A 126 19.76 -7.48 6.58
C PRO A 126 20.70 -7.35 7.78
N LYS A 127 20.95 -8.48 8.44
CA LYS A 127 21.90 -8.51 9.58
C LYS A 127 23.24 -8.02 9.07
N PRO A 128 23.92 -7.10 9.80
CA PRO A 128 25.25 -6.66 9.42
C PRO A 128 26.17 -7.89 9.34
N ASP A 129 26.92 -7.98 8.24
CA ASP A 129 27.95 -9.02 8.04
C ASP A 129 28.90 -9.02 9.25
N VAL A 130 28.72 -9.98 10.14
CA VAL A 130 29.68 -10.22 11.23
C VAL A 130 30.88 -10.91 10.58
N PRO A 131 32.05 -10.27 10.54
CA PRO A 131 33.24 -10.91 9.98
C PRO A 131 33.52 -12.18 10.75
N ALA A 132 33.71 -13.28 10.01
CA ALA A 132 34.04 -14.59 10.59
C ALA A 132 35.28 -14.49 11.50
N PRO A 133 35.24 -15.08 12.70
CA PRO A 133 36.39 -15.05 13.59
C PRO A 133 37.61 -15.67 12.91
N PRO A 134 38.83 -15.13 13.12
CA PRO A 134 40.04 -15.61 12.47
C PRO A 134 40.27 -17.09 12.82
N ARG A 135 40.51 -17.91 11.82
CA ARG A 135 40.86 -19.33 11.98
C ARG A 135 42.12 -19.46 12.85
N ARG A 136 42.01 -20.09 13.99
CA ARG A 136 43.18 -20.43 14.82
C ARG A 136 44.09 -21.33 14.00
N SER A 137 45.29 -20.87 13.67
CA SER A 137 46.33 -21.68 13.09
C SER A 137 46.76 -22.71 14.13
N SER A 138 46.56 -23.99 13.83
CA SER A 138 47.13 -25.08 14.61
C SER A 138 48.63 -25.09 14.33
N ALA A 139 49.41 -24.46 15.19
CA ALA A 139 50.84 -24.67 15.23
C ALA A 139 51.08 -26.13 15.72
N ARG A 140 51.52 -27.01 14.82
CA ARG A 140 52.14 -28.28 15.20
C ARG A 140 53.51 -27.96 15.79
N SER A 141 53.65 -28.30 17.07
CA SER A 141 54.97 -28.41 17.69
C SER A 141 55.58 -29.76 17.33
N LEU A 142 56.81 -29.72 16.93
CA LEU A 142 57.74 -30.81 16.85
C LEU A 142 58.12 -31.38 18.25
#